data_d2f8ee80dbe9457eba487a1c213435a0
#
_entry.id   d2f8ee80dbe9457eba487a1c213435a0
#
_cell.length_a   1.000
_cell.length_b   1.000
_cell.length_c   1.000
_cell.angle_alpha   90.00
_cell.angle_beta   90.00
_cell.angle_gamma   90.00
#
_symmetry.space_group_name_H-M   'P 1'
#
loop_
_entity.id
_entity.type
_entity.pdbx_description
1 polymer ?
#
loop_
_entity_poly.entity_id
_entity_poly.type
_entity_poly.pdbx_seq_one_letter_code
_entity_poly.pdbx_strand_id
1 'polypeptide(L)'
;MNVKEKIFRTMRNLVLLAGLLVAISSCQNYRDIVVADFQLDGFQFKNTTSAQLNVSALVDNPTRATLSIMEGEAVIKKEGKDFIVLTIPQTYSVAPVSKQRVLVDIEASVLNPIEIIATGLNFASWNLKQFTVDGKITVKSNKGFKKVFRLKDEPLEDVLKALKQI
;
A
#
# COMPACT_ATOMS: atom_id res chain seq x y z
N MET A 1 -51.42 27.44 -21.22
CA MET A 1 -50.06 27.24 -20.65
C MET A 1 -49.10 28.03 -21.51
N ASN A 2 -48.51 29.09 -20.94
CA ASN A 2 -47.79 30.12 -21.67
C ASN A 2 -46.41 29.61 -22.13
N VAL A 3 -46.00 29.90 -23.37
CA VAL A 3 -44.72 29.44 -23.97
C VAL A 3 -43.54 29.80 -23.09
N LYS A 4 -43.58 30.92 -22.37
CA LYS A 4 -42.56 31.36 -21.42
C LYS A 4 -42.39 30.41 -20.22
N GLU A 5 -43.48 29.84 -19.70
CA GLU A 5 -43.40 28.85 -18.59
C GLU A 5 -42.81 27.52 -19.03
N LYS A 6 -43.08 27.12 -20.27
CA LYS A 6 -42.52 25.89 -20.84
C LYS A 6 -41.00 25.99 -21.02
N ILE A 7 -40.52 27.14 -21.51
CA ILE A 7 -39.11 27.44 -21.69
C ILE A 7 -38.41 27.49 -20.32
N PHE A 8 -39.01 28.13 -19.32
CA PHE A 8 -38.43 28.25 -17.99
C PHE A 8 -38.33 26.89 -17.27
N ARG A 9 -39.34 26.02 -17.41
CA ARG A 9 -39.29 24.63 -16.88
C ARG A 9 -38.21 23.79 -17.57
N THR A 10 -38.07 23.93 -18.89
CA THR A 10 -37.07 23.19 -19.65
C THR A 10 -35.64 23.61 -19.26
N MET A 11 -35.40 24.93 -19.15
CA MET A 11 -34.11 25.45 -18.67
C MET A 11 -33.80 25.02 -17.25
N ARG A 12 -34.76 25.07 -16.32
CA ARG A 12 -34.55 24.60 -14.94
C ARG A 12 -34.22 23.12 -14.87
N ASN A 13 -34.86 22.28 -15.66
CA ASN A 13 -34.56 20.85 -15.70
C ASN A 13 -33.20 20.56 -16.35
N LEU A 14 -32.78 21.34 -17.35
CA LEU A 14 -31.45 21.23 -17.97
C LEU A 14 -30.33 21.59 -17.01
N VAL A 15 -30.51 22.65 -16.21
CA VAL A 15 -29.55 23.07 -15.17
C VAL A 15 -29.46 22.04 -14.06
N LEU A 16 -30.59 21.46 -13.63
CA LEU A 16 -30.61 20.38 -12.64
C LEU A 16 -29.93 19.11 -13.16
N LEU A 17 -30.12 18.77 -14.44
CA LEU A 17 -29.49 17.62 -15.08
C LEU A 17 -27.97 17.83 -15.21
N ALA A 18 -27.54 19.03 -15.59
CA ALA A 18 -26.13 19.40 -15.67
C ALA A 18 -25.44 19.37 -14.28
N GLY A 19 -26.14 19.87 -13.24
CA GLY A 19 -25.68 19.80 -11.86
C GLY A 19 -25.54 18.37 -11.35
N LEU A 20 -26.43 17.46 -11.71
CA LEU A 20 -26.40 16.05 -11.35
C LEU A 20 -25.24 15.32 -12.06
N LEU A 21 -24.97 15.65 -13.33
CA LEU A 21 -23.84 15.07 -14.09
C LEU A 21 -22.47 15.48 -13.51
N VAL A 22 -22.35 16.70 -12.97
CA VAL A 22 -21.12 17.16 -12.32
C VAL A 22 -20.92 16.46 -10.97
N ALA A 23 -22.00 16.13 -10.25
CA ALA A 23 -21.92 15.45 -8.95
C ALA A 23 -21.43 13.98 -9.07
N ILE A 24 -21.71 13.29 -10.17
CA ILE A 24 -21.26 11.89 -10.39
C ILE A 24 -19.80 11.81 -10.86
N SER A 25 -19.20 12.88 -11.36
CA SER A 25 -17.78 12.90 -11.76
C SER A 25 -16.81 13.04 -10.58
N SER A 26 -17.30 13.16 -9.33
CA SER A 26 -16.44 13.30 -8.14
C SER A 26 -16.13 11.98 -7.43
N CYS A 27 -16.65 10.83 -7.89
CA CYS A 27 -16.23 9.52 -7.39
C CYS A 27 -14.82 9.22 -7.87
N GLN A 28 -13.84 9.56 -7.06
CA GLN A 28 -12.44 9.17 -7.31
C GLN A 28 -12.34 7.64 -7.20
N ASN A 29 -11.97 7.02 -8.30
CA ASN A 29 -11.92 5.56 -8.38
C ASN A 29 -10.59 5.05 -7.79
N TYR A 30 -10.53 4.95 -6.46
CA TYR A 30 -9.36 4.42 -5.73
C TYR A 30 -9.09 2.95 -6.04
N ARG A 31 -9.98 2.27 -6.77
CA ARG A 31 -9.81 0.88 -7.21
C ARG A 31 -8.83 0.77 -8.38
N ASP A 32 -8.62 1.86 -9.11
CA ASP A 32 -7.75 1.90 -10.29
C ASP A 32 -6.28 2.21 -9.93
N ILE A 33 -5.97 2.37 -8.63
CA ILE A 33 -4.60 2.52 -8.16
C ILE A 33 -3.90 1.18 -8.33
N VAL A 34 -2.80 1.21 -9.08
CA VAL A 34 -1.96 0.03 -9.32
C VAL A 34 -0.62 0.21 -8.62
N VAL A 35 -0.20 -0.84 -7.91
CA VAL A 35 1.14 -0.93 -7.33
C VAL A 35 1.80 -2.15 -7.95
N ALA A 36 2.92 -1.96 -8.63
CA ALA A 36 3.58 -3.00 -9.41
C ALA A 36 5.10 -2.89 -9.32
N ASP A 37 5.80 -3.85 -9.92
CA ASP A 37 7.26 -3.83 -10.12
C ASP A 37 8.03 -3.55 -8.81
N PHE A 38 7.78 -4.42 -7.82
CA PHE A 38 8.50 -4.37 -6.55
C PHE A 38 9.96 -4.80 -6.72
N GLN A 39 10.87 -4.01 -6.16
CA GLN A 39 12.30 -4.30 -6.19
C GLN A 39 12.91 -4.07 -4.80
N LEU A 40 13.81 -4.96 -4.41
CA LEU A 40 14.69 -4.76 -3.26
C LEU A 40 15.95 -4.04 -3.75
N ASP A 41 16.03 -2.74 -3.49
CA ASP A 41 17.13 -1.89 -3.98
C ASP A 41 18.34 -1.91 -3.07
N GLY A 42 18.15 -2.23 -1.78
CA GLY A 42 19.22 -2.26 -0.81
C GLY A 42 18.89 -3.04 0.44
N PHE A 43 19.93 -3.57 1.06
CA PHE A 43 19.87 -4.23 2.36
C PHE A 43 21.13 -3.89 3.14
N GLN A 44 20.98 -3.41 4.37
CA GLN A 44 22.08 -3.03 5.23
C GLN A 44 21.82 -3.45 6.68
N PHE A 45 22.72 -4.22 7.27
CA PHE A 45 22.71 -4.43 8.70
C PHE A 45 23.14 -3.15 9.43
N LYS A 46 22.34 -2.70 10.40
CA LYS A 46 22.70 -1.61 11.32
C LYS A 46 23.46 -2.15 12.53
N ASN A 47 23.06 -3.34 12.99
CA ASN A 47 23.72 -4.10 14.07
C ASN A 47 23.27 -5.57 14.01
N THR A 48 23.57 -6.37 15.05
CA THR A 48 23.24 -7.81 15.11
C THR A 48 21.75 -8.12 15.18
N THR A 49 20.91 -7.14 15.53
CA THR A 49 19.47 -7.33 15.72
C THR A 49 18.63 -6.43 14.83
N SER A 50 19.23 -5.56 14.02
CA SER A 50 18.50 -4.67 13.13
C SER A 50 19.15 -4.52 11.78
N ALA A 51 18.29 -4.38 10.77
CA ALA A 51 18.68 -4.11 9.39
C ALA A 51 17.75 -3.06 8.78
N GLN A 52 18.22 -2.43 7.73
CA GLN A 52 17.43 -1.54 6.87
C GLN A 52 17.30 -2.17 5.50
N LEU A 53 16.09 -2.18 4.98
CA LEU A 53 15.77 -2.57 3.61
C LEU A 53 15.27 -1.35 2.85
N ASN A 54 15.73 -1.19 1.62
CA ASN A 54 15.21 -0.20 0.70
C ASN A 54 14.43 -0.95 -0.37
N VAL A 55 13.13 -0.69 -0.42
CA VAL A 55 12.21 -1.34 -1.35
C VAL A 55 11.59 -0.27 -2.24
N SER A 56 11.58 -0.48 -3.53
CA SER A 56 10.85 0.38 -4.44
C SER A 56 9.71 -0.34 -5.13
N ALA A 57 8.68 0.44 -5.46
CA ALA A 57 7.55 -0.03 -6.24
C ALA A 57 7.09 1.05 -7.21
N LEU A 58 6.60 0.63 -8.38
CA LEU A 58 5.96 1.52 -9.32
C LEU A 58 4.50 1.72 -8.91
N VAL A 59 4.13 2.95 -8.59
CA VAL A 59 2.77 3.30 -8.19
C VAL A 59 2.13 4.15 -9.28
N ASP A 60 1.01 3.66 -9.81
CA ASP A 60 0.14 4.40 -10.73
C ASP A 60 -1.06 4.93 -9.94
N ASN A 61 -1.12 6.25 -9.77
CA ASN A 61 -2.20 6.94 -9.08
C ASN A 61 -3.02 7.77 -10.08
N PRO A 62 -4.06 7.21 -10.71
CA PRO A 62 -4.91 7.94 -11.66
C PRO A 62 -5.83 8.93 -10.97
N THR A 63 -5.91 8.94 -9.65
CA THR A 63 -6.81 9.82 -8.90
C THR A 63 -6.30 11.26 -8.84
N ARG A 64 -7.21 12.20 -8.60
CA ARG A 64 -6.87 13.63 -8.38
C ARG A 64 -6.50 13.94 -6.91
N ALA A 65 -6.15 12.91 -6.13
CA ALA A 65 -5.77 13.04 -4.73
C ALA A 65 -4.31 12.63 -4.53
N THR A 66 -3.59 13.32 -3.67
CA THR A 66 -2.34 12.83 -3.13
C THR A 66 -2.61 11.64 -2.22
N LEU A 67 -1.93 10.54 -2.45
CA LEU A 67 -1.96 9.36 -1.59
C LEU A 67 -0.78 9.41 -0.64
N SER A 68 -0.99 8.97 0.60
CA SER A 68 0.06 8.87 1.61
C SER A 68 0.04 7.50 2.25
N ILE A 69 1.16 6.80 2.19
CA ILE A 69 1.45 5.61 2.99
C ILE A 69 1.90 6.12 4.35
N MET A 70 1.08 5.94 5.37
CA MET A 70 1.30 6.56 6.69
C MET A 70 2.20 5.71 7.56
N GLU A 71 1.75 4.51 7.81
CA GLU A 71 2.38 3.57 8.74
C GLU A 71 2.25 2.17 8.16
N GLY A 72 3.30 1.40 8.28
CA GLY A 72 3.31 -0.01 7.95
C GLY A 72 4.05 -0.77 9.02
N GLU A 73 3.46 -1.87 9.46
CA GLU A 73 4.07 -2.83 10.35
C GLU A 73 3.76 -4.23 9.84
N ALA A 74 4.75 -5.10 9.86
CA ALA A 74 4.56 -6.51 9.60
C ALA A 74 5.42 -7.32 10.56
N VAL A 75 4.88 -8.46 11.00
CA VAL A 75 5.59 -9.43 11.83
C VAL A 75 5.73 -10.71 11.02
N ILE A 76 6.96 -11.08 10.74
CA ILE A 76 7.28 -12.40 10.19
C ILE A 76 7.38 -13.35 11.39
N LYS A 77 6.54 -14.38 11.39
CA LYS A 77 6.53 -15.44 12.39
C LYS A 77 7.19 -16.69 11.84
N LYS A 78 7.92 -17.40 12.68
CA LYS A 78 8.44 -18.73 12.40
C LYS A 78 7.76 -19.73 13.32
N GLU A 79 7.08 -20.71 12.75
CA GLU A 79 6.33 -21.73 13.52
C GLU A 79 5.39 -21.09 14.59
N GLY A 80 4.72 -20.00 14.22
CA GLY A 80 3.79 -19.27 15.08
C GLY A 80 4.41 -18.33 16.11
N LYS A 81 5.75 -18.22 16.18
CA LYS A 81 6.47 -17.30 17.07
C LYS A 81 6.97 -16.08 16.30
N ASP A 82 6.83 -14.90 16.89
CA ASP A 82 7.33 -13.66 16.31
C ASP A 82 8.86 -13.75 16.15
N PHE A 83 9.31 -13.49 14.92
CA PHE A 83 10.70 -13.72 14.52
C PHE A 83 11.40 -12.43 14.07
N ILE A 84 10.75 -11.68 13.16
CA ILE A 84 11.23 -10.39 12.65
C ILE A 84 10.06 -9.42 12.61
N VAL A 85 10.27 -8.20 13.10
CA VAL A 85 9.34 -7.08 12.95
C VAL A 85 9.85 -6.16 11.87
N LEU A 86 8.99 -5.82 10.92
CA LEU A 86 9.23 -4.86 9.85
C LEU A 86 8.40 -3.62 10.10
N THR A 87 9.01 -2.43 10.03
CA THR A 87 8.31 -1.15 10.20
C THR A 87 8.65 -0.18 9.09
N ILE A 88 7.66 0.60 8.66
CA ILE A 88 7.85 1.76 7.77
C ILE A 88 7.94 2.98 8.68
N PRO A 89 9.15 3.58 8.88
CA PRO A 89 9.37 4.59 9.91
C PRO A 89 8.83 5.99 9.55
N GLN A 90 8.49 6.22 8.29
CA GLN A 90 8.07 7.54 7.81
C GLN A 90 6.93 7.45 6.79
N THR A 91 6.28 8.58 6.55
CA THR A 91 5.21 8.70 5.56
C THR A 91 5.78 8.92 4.17
N TYR A 92 5.27 8.19 3.19
CA TYR A 92 5.59 8.36 1.77
C TYR A 92 4.37 8.85 1.02
N SER A 93 4.58 9.78 0.07
CA SER A 93 3.50 10.39 -0.69
C SER A 93 3.62 10.11 -2.18
N VAL A 94 2.47 9.88 -2.81
CA VAL A 94 2.31 9.69 -4.25
C VAL A 94 1.47 10.83 -4.80
N ALA A 95 2.02 11.55 -5.78
CA ALA A 95 1.35 12.69 -6.40
C ALA A 95 0.04 12.27 -7.11
N PRO A 96 -0.93 13.20 -7.26
CA PRO A 96 -2.13 12.95 -8.05
C PRO A 96 -1.79 12.80 -9.54
N VAL A 97 -2.58 11.99 -10.24
CA VAL A 97 -2.47 11.76 -11.70
C VAL A 97 -1.01 11.48 -12.10
N SER A 98 -0.38 10.56 -11.39
CA SER A 98 1.05 10.26 -11.59
C SER A 98 1.33 8.76 -11.59
N LYS A 99 2.34 8.40 -12.37
CA LYS A 99 2.96 7.08 -12.35
C LYS A 99 4.41 7.28 -11.95
N GLN A 100 4.78 6.86 -10.75
CA GLN A 100 6.10 7.13 -10.19
C GLN A 100 6.63 5.92 -9.41
N ARG A 101 7.95 5.78 -9.37
CA ARG A 101 8.62 4.83 -8.49
C ARG A 101 8.75 5.45 -7.10
N VAL A 102 8.22 4.76 -6.11
CA VAL A 102 8.29 5.16 -4.70
C VAL A 102 9.32 4.28 -4.02
N LEU A 103 10.33 4.91 -3.43
CA LEU A 103 11.32 4.25 -2.59
C LEU A 103 10.86 4.30 -1.14
N VAL A 104 10.78 3.16 -0.49
CA VAL A 104 10.32 3.00 0.89
C VAL A 104 11.43 2.38 1.70
N ASP A 105 11.82 3.05 2.77
CA ASP A 105 12.73 2.50 3.77
C ASP A 105 11.93 1.64 4.75
N ILE A 106 12.40 0.44 5.00
CA ILE A 106 11.81 -0.50 5.95
C ILE A 106 12.87 -0.84 6.99
N GLU A 107 12.53 -0.66 8.24
CA GLU A 107 13.37 -1.13 9.36
C GLU A 107 12.96 -2.54 9.76
N ALA A 108 13.93 -3.43 9.82
CA ALA A 108 13.77 -4.80 10.28
C ALA A 108 14.42 -4.98 11.64
N SER A 109 13.65 -5.47 12.61
CA SER A 109 14.13 -5.80 13.96
C SER A 109 14.00 -7.29 14.20
N VAL A 110 15.11 -7.94 14.50
CA VAL A 110 15.20 -9.36 14.80
C VAL A 110 14.91 -9.59 16.27
N LEU A 111 13.86 -10.33 16.58
CA LEU A 111 13.46 -10.60 17.96
C LEU A 111 14.27 -11.73 18.60
N ASN A 112 14.74 -12.68 17.78
CA ASN A 112 15.60 -13.78 18.26
C ASN A 112 16.84 -13.95 17.38
N PRO A 113 17.95 -13.26 17.70
CA PRO A 113 19.18 -13.34 16.91
C PRO A 113 19.79 -14.74 16.85
N ILE A 114 19.66 -15.53 17.92
CA ILE A 114 20.20 -16.90 17.98
C ILE A 114 19.45 -17.78 16.96
N GLU A 115 18.16 -17.60 16.83
CA GLU A 115 17.33 -18.35 15.89
C GLU A 115 17.62 -17.96 14.43
N ILE A 116 17.99 -16.72 14.14
CA ILE A 116 18.47 -16.31 12.80
C ILE A 116 19.77 -17.04 12.45
N ILE A 117 20.71 -17.11 13.39
CA ILE A 117 21.97 -17.85 13.17
C ILE A 117 21.67 -19.32 12.93
N ALA A 118 20.79 -19.94 13.72
CA ALA A 118 20.38 -21.33 13.57
C ALA A 118 19.61 -21.60 12.26
N THR A 119 18.81 -20.65 11.79
CA THR A 119 18.08 -20.74 10.52
C THR A 119 19.01 -20.54 9.31
N GLY A 120 20.15 -19.87 9.53
CA GLY A 120 21.12 -19.49 8.51
C GLY A 120 20.95 -18.06 8.02
N LEU A 121 22.06 -17.38 7.80
CA LEU A 121 22.08 -15.99 7.33
C LEU A 121 21.72 -15.85 5.84
N ASN A 122 21.66 -16.96 5.11
CA ASN A 122 21.24 -16.95 3.71
C ASN A 122 19.73 -17.13 3.59
N PHE A 123 19.03 -16.03 3.36
CA PHE A 123 17.57 -15.99 3.21
C PHE A 123 17.05 -16.93 2.10
N ALA A 124 17.84 -17.15 1.03
CA ALA A 124 17.45 -18.02 -0.06
C ALA A 124 17.38 -19.51 0.33
N SER A 125 18.02 -19.88 1.44
CA SER A 125 18.01 -21.26 1.96
C SER A 125 16.88 -21.52 2.97
N TRP A 126 16.09 -20.53 3.32
CA TRP A 126 15.02 -20.67 4.30
C TRP A 126 13.88 -21.54 3.76
N ASN A 127 13.38 -22.44 4.62
CA ASN A 127 12.13 -23.16 4.31
C ASN A 127 10.94 -22.24 4.54
N LEU A 128 10.52 -21.52 3.50
CA LEU A 128 9.46 -20.49 3.56
C LEU A 128 8.12 -21.01 4.08
N LYS A 129 7.88 -22.33 4.04
CA LYS A 129 6.66 -22.96 4.58
C LYS A 129 6.54 -22.86 6.10
N GLN A 130 7.64 -22.60 6.81
CA GLN A 130 7.65 -22.43 8.26
C GLN A 130 7.31 -21.01 8.69
N PHE A 131 7.16 -20.08 7.73
CA PHE A 131 6.97 -18.67 8.01
C PHE A 131 5.60 -18.19 7.59
N THR A 132 4.98 -17.38 8.46
CA THR A 132 3.77 -16.61 8.17
C THR A 132 4.00 -15.13 8.43
N VAL A 133 3.14 -14.30 7.89
CA VAL A 133 3.21 -12.84 8.01
C VAL A 133 1.89 -12.31 8.53
N ASP A 134 1.97 -11.56 9.62
CA ASP A 134 0.94 -10.61 10.02
C ASP A 134 1.36 -9.23 9.54
N GLY A 135 0.45 -8.47 8.95
CA GLY A 135 0.81 -7.14 8.46
C GLY A 135 -0.34 -6.16 8.50
N LYS A 136 0.02 -4.90 8.64
CA LYS A 136 -0.91 -3.78 8.58
C LYS A 136 -0.25 -2.60 7.89
N ILE A 137 -0.90 -2.07 6.87
CA ILE A 137 -0.49 -0.83 6.21
C ILE A 137 -1.68 0.11 6.09
N THR A 138 -1.46 1.38 6.38
CA THR A 138 -2.49 2.44 6.29
C THR A 138 -2.17 3.39 5.15
N VAL A 139 -3.12 3.52 4.23
CA VAL A 139 -3.07 4.48 3.13
C VAL A 139 -4.17 5.51 3.33
N LYS A 140 -3.82 6.77 3.19
CA LYS A 140 -4.75 7.91 3.24
C LYS A 140 -4.66 8.74 1.96
N SER A 141 -5.68 9.54 1.70
CA SER A 141 -5.61 10.62 0.72
C SER A 141 -5.90 11.96 1.39
N ASN A 142 -5.41 13.04 0.78
CA ASN A 142 -5.72 14.40 1.21
C ASN A 142 -7.19 14.81 1.01
N LYS A 143 -8.00 13.93 0.40
CA LYS A 143 -9.45 14.12 0.17
C LYS A 143 -10.33 13.21 1.04
N GLY A 144 -9.80 12.76 2.18
CA GLY A 144 -10.58 12.04 3.21
C GLY A 144 -10.67 10.52 3.04
N PHE A 145 -10.10 9.94 1.98
CA PHE A 145 -10.01 8.48 1.87
C PHE A 145 -9.00 7.93 2.88
N LYS A 146 -9.37 6.83 3.55
CA LYS A 146 -8.49 6.05 4.41
C LYS A 146 -8.80 4.58 4.21
N LYS A 147 -7.77 3.79 3.93
CA LYS A 147 -7.88 2.33 3.85
C LYS A 147 -6.76 1.69 4.67
N VAL A 148 -7.11 0.68 5.41
CA VAL A 148 -6.18 -0.16 6.16
C VAL A 148 -6.19 -1.54 5.54
N PHE A 149 -5.05 -1.95 5.01
CA PHE A 149 -4.80 -3.30 4.54
C PHE A 149 -4.26 -4.13 5.70
N ARG A 150 -4.73 -5.36 5.84
CA ARG A 150 -4.27 -6.30 6.87
C ARG A 150 -3.99 -7.64 6.24
N LEU A 151 -2.89 -8.23 6.65
CA LEU A 151 -2.55 -9.63 6.47
C LEU A 151 -2.64 -10.30 7.83
N LYS A 152 -3.09 -11.53 7.91
CA LYS A 152 -3.13 -12.29 9.14
C LYS A 152 -2.80 -13.75 8.86
N ASP A 153 -1.71 -14.21 9.45
CA ASP A 153 -1.19 -15.59 9.33
C ASP A 153 -1.01 -16.03 7.85
N GLU A 154 -0.72 -15.06 6.95
CA GLU A 154 -0.52 -15.35 5.53
C GLU A 154 0.83 -16.05 5.33
N PRO A 155 0.89 -17.16 4.56
CA PRO A 155 2.14 -17.81 4.25
C PRO A 155 3.14 -16.85 3.59
N LEU A 156 4.36 -16.75 4.11
CA LEU A 156 5.40 -15.87 3.56
C LEU A 156 5.68 -16.15 2.09
N GLU A 157 5.63 -17.43 1.69
CA GLU A 157 5.81 -17.84 0.30
C GLU A 157 4.76 -17.21 -0.63
N ASP A 158 3.50 -17.12 -0.20
CA ASP A 158 2.41 -16.57 -1.01
C ASP A 158 2.49 -15.04 -1.08
N VAL A 159 2.88 -14.38 0.02
CA VAL A 159 3.16 -12.94 0.03
C VAL A 159 4.29 -12.60 -0.96
N LEU A 160 5.39 -13.37 -0.97
CA LEU A 160 6.51 -13.16 -1.89
C LEU A 160 6.14 -13.45 -3.35
N LYS A 161 5.29 -14.45 -3.60
CA LYS A 161 4.78 -14.73 -4.95
C LYS A 161 3.88 -13.59 -5.45
N ALA A 162 2.97 -13.10 -4.60
CA ALA A 162 2.11 -11.98 -4.93
C ALA A 162 2.93 -10.73 -5.31
N LEU A 163 4.00 -10.41 -4.56
CA LEU A 163 4.89 -9.29 -4.84
C LEU A 163 5.66 -9.44 -6.17
N LYS A 164 5.89 -10.66 -6.65
CA LYS A 164 6.57 -10.92 -7.93
C LYS A 164 5.63 -10.93 -9.15
N GLN A 165 4.32 -11.09 -8.93
CA GLN A 165 3.32 -11.18 -10.00
C GLN A 165 2.63 -9.86 -10.31
N ILE A 166 2.81 -8.85 -9.47
CA ILE A 166 2.28 -7.51 -9.64
C ILE A 166 3.34 -6.62 -10.32
#